data_cd9d312e06f5014eae168e30df9855e4
#
_entry.id   cd9d312e06f5014eae168e30df9855e4
#
_cell.length_a   1.000
_cell.length_b   1.000
_cell.length_c   1.000
_cell.angle_alpha   90.00
_cell.angle_beta   90.00
_cell.angle_gamma   90.00
#
_symmetry.space_group_name_H-M   'P 1'
#
loop_
_entity.id
_entity.type
_entity.pdbx_description
1 polymer ?
#
loop_
_entity_poly.entity_id
_entity_poly.type
_entity_poly.pdbx_seq_one_letter_code
_entity_poly.pdbx_strand_id
1 'polypeptide(L)'
;MLTSAYRFVNAVEDAPESGGIGVADPLRSRPVPLARLSNHIVAEMLHARHAEELHAWRIAREVSLRETQHMYDRLGVLLRPEDVCGESFYHDRLEGTVAELRSRLTERDASRPASAPYGVVRDDQGAVCVFLYDETHQPLFKNPEGEPLPLLIRKSDGAFLYATTDLAAVRYRIEELGARRLIYVTDARQVQHFRQFFAAARAVGWACHEVSLEHVTFGSVMGEDRRPLKTRSGSTIRLSELLDEAEERVAAVIRERQSALEATAPALPEEELRTLARAIGVAAVKYADLKNDRNSDYVFSWDKMVALQGNTAPYLLYAYARLRSILREAGADAEPDALYASDATPAASAGAAPVRLDHSTERALALRLLRFREALAVVAADLSPHVLCTYVYDLSADLTQFYEACPVLKAPDAATRRSRLRLCDLAARTLRLALELLGIRAIERI
;
A
#
# COMPACT_ATOMS: atom_id res chain seq x y z
N MET A 1 1.46 25.82 6.85
CA MET A 1 1.62 26.98 5.93
C MET A 1 1.23 26.64 4.50
N LEU A 2 1.86 25.67 3.81
CA LEU A 2 1.49 25.26 2.43
C LEU A 2 0.02 24.87 2.25
N THR A 3 -0.55 24.08 3.15
CA THR A 3 -1.97 23.67 3.10
C THR A 3 -2.93 24.87 3.24
N SER A 4 -2.56 25.88 4.04
CA SER A 4 -3.37 27.10 4.19
C SER A 4 -3.26 27.97 2.94
N ALA A 5 -2.09 28.08 2.34
CA ALA A 5 -1.88 28.77 1.07
C ALA A 5 -2.67 28.08 -0.06
N TYR A 6 -2.63 26.77 -0.16
CA TYR A 6 -3.40 26.00 -1.14
C TYR A 6 -4.91 26.20 -1.01
N ARG A 7 -5.44 26.15 0.23
CA ARG A 7 -6.87 26.42 0.49
C ARG A 7 -7.26 27.86 0.15
N PHE A 8 -6.39 28.83 0.41
CA PHE A 8 -6.61 30.21 0.06
C PHE A 8 -6.68 30.41 -1.46
N VAL A 9 -5.71 29.82 -2.20
CA VAL A 9 -5.67 29.90 -3.67
C VAL A 9 -6.94 29.28 -4.27
N ASN A 10 -7.35 28.08 -3.85
CA ASN A 10 -8.58 27.44 -4.34
C ASN A 10 -9.84 28.27 -4.03
N ALA A 11 -9.93 28.85 -2.81
CA ALA A 11 -11.06 29.70 -2.47
C ALA A 11 -11.13 30.98 -3.31
N VAL A 12 -9.99 31.48 -3.79
CA VAL A 12 -9.91 32.64 -4.69
C VAL A 12 -10.22 32.22 -6.13
N GLU A 13 -9.79 31.03 -6.58
CA GLU A 13 -10.10 30.50 -7.90
C GLU A 13 -11.59 30.18 -8.08
N ASP A 14 -12.26 29.69 -7.02
CA ASP A 14 -13.70 29.37 -6.99
C ASP A 14 -14.59 30.61 -6.83
N ALA A 15 -14.03 31.80 -6.62
CA ALA A 15 -14.80 33.02 -6.48
C ALA A 15 -15.45 33.41 -7.83
N PRO A 16 -16.75 33.78 -7.85
CA PRO A 16 -17.45 34.12 -9.08
C PRO A 16 -16.75 35.27 -9.83
N GLU A 17 -16.65 35.14 -11.16
CA GLU A 17 -15.93 36.07 -12.05
C GLU A 17 -16.28 37.57 -11.87
N SER A 18 -17.46 37.89 -11.34
CA SER A 18 -17.91 39.24 -11.07
C SER A 18 -17.25 39.91 -9.87
N GLY A 19 -16.49 39.17 -9.05
CA GLY A 19 -15.79 39.69 -7.86
C GLY A 19 -14.36 39.15 -7.75
N GLY A 20 -13.84 38.47 -8.76
CA GLY A 20 -12.53 37.84 -8.73
C GLY A 20 -11.39 38.84 -8.56
N ILE A 21 -10.43 38.49 -7.70
CA ILE A 21 -9.18 39.26 -7.50
C ILE A 21 -8.38 39.18 -8.80
N GLY A 22 -8.32 40.28 -9.54
CA GLY A 22 -7.41 40.44 -10.67
C GLY A 22 -5.98 40.60 -10.14
N VAL A 23 -5.08 39.71 -10.59
CA VAL A 23 -3.64 39.83 -10.30
C VAL A 23 -2.96 40.50 -11.49
N ALA A 24 -2.05 41.42 -11.22
CA ALA A 24 -1.25 42.05 -12.28
C ALA A 24 -0.36 40.98 -12.93
N ASP A 25 -0.61 40.70 -14.21
CA ASP A 25 0.28 39.87 -15.04
C ASP A 25 1.49 40.74 -15.39
N PRO A 26 2.71 40.39 -14.97
CA PRO A 26 3.93 41.19 -15.31
C PRO A 26 4.19 41.25 -16.79
N LEU A 27 3.58 40.43 -17.62
CA LEU A 27 3.73 40.36 -19.07
C LEU A 27 2.58 41.00 -19.84
N ARG A 28 1.49 41.45 -19.15
CA ARG A 28 0.30 42.01 -19.78
C ARG A 28 -0.16 43.28 -19.09
N SER A 29 -0.63 44.25 -19.88
CA SER A 29 -1.11 45.54 -19.40
C SER A 29 -2.53 45.50 -18.74
N ARG A 30 -3.16 44.31 -18.62
CA ARG A 30 -4.49 44.16 -18.00
C ARG A 30 -4.47 43.03 -16.96
N PRO A 31 -5.22 43.18 -15.82
CA PRO A 31 -5.39 42.10 -14.86
C PRO A 31 -6.02 40.87 -15.54
N VAL A 32 -5.50 39.70 -15.22
CA VAL A 32 -6.06 38.40 -15.65
C VAL A 32 -6.64 37.66 -14.43
N PRO A 33 -7.70 36.88 -14.60
CA PRO A 33 -8.17 36.00 -13.54
C PRO A 33 -7.06 35.10 -13.02
N LEU A 34 -6.99 34.93 -11.70
CA LEU A 34 -5.91 34.14 -11.05
C LEU A 34 -5.81 32.72 -11.62
N ALA A 35 -6.94 32.09 -11.89
CA ALA A 35 -7.00 30.75 -12.50
C ALA A 35 -6.32 30.69 -13.88
N ARG A 36 -6.48 31.74 -14.71
CA ARG A 36 -5.77 31.80 -16.02
C ARG A 36 -4.29 32.03 -15.86
N LEU A 37 -3.89 32.84 -14.89
CA LEU A 37 -2.48 33.09 -14.59
C LEU A 37 -1.83 31.82 -14.03
N SER A 38 -2.48 31.13 -13.11
CA SER A 38 -2.03 29.85 -12.53
C SER A 38 -1.83 28.80 -13.60
N ASN A 39 -2.82 28.58 -14.46
CA ASN A 39 -2.72 27.62 -15.57
C ASN A 39 -1.60 27.98 -16.56
N HIS A 40 -1.45 29.27 -16.87
CA HIS A 40 -0.36 29.74 -17.75
C HIS A 40 1.02 29.52 -17.13
N ILE A 41 1.20 29.88 -15.86
CA ILE A 41 2.46 29.68 -15.13
C ILE A 41 2.79 28.18 -15.05
N VAL A 42 1.83 27.32 -14.73
CA VAL A 42 2.07 25.86 -14.65
C VAL A 42 2.42 25.28 -16.03
N ALA A 43 1.71 25.68 -17.08
CA ALA A 43 2.02 25.25 -18.44
C ALA A 43 3.40 25.73 -18.91
N GLU A 44 3.74 27.00 -18.64
CA GLU A 44 5.01 27.58 -19.07
C GLU A 44 6.17 27.25 -18.13
N MET A 45 5.93 27.02 -16.84
CA MET A 45 6.96 26.72 -15.86
C MET A 45 7.84 25.54 -16.27
N LEU A 46 7.24 24.49 -16.80
CA LEU A 46 7.95 23.30 -17.27
C LEU A 46 8.50 23.47 -18.68
N HIS A 47 7.80 24.21 -19.56
CA HIS A 47 8.21 24.41 -20.96
C HIS A 47 9.18 25.58 -21.14
N ALA A 48 8.91 26.72 -20.52
CA ALA A 48 9.71 27.95 -20.68
C ALA A 48 10.81 28.12 -19.63
N ARG A 49 10.90 27.21 -18.66
CA ARG A 49 11.94 27.18 -17.60
C ARG A 49 12.07 28.51 -16.83
N HIS A 50 10.96 29.07 -16.40
CA HIS A 50 10.96 30.24 -15.52
C HIS A 50 11.74 29.93 -14.23
N ALA A 51 12.84 30.59 -14.01
CA ALA A 51 13.82 30.24 -12.98
C ALA A 51 13.27 30.40 -11.55
N GLU A 52 12.46 31.44 -11.32
CA GLU A 52 11.87 31.73 -9.99
C GLU A 52 10.80 30.73 -9.62
N GLU A 53 9.88 30.43 -10.52
CA GLU A 53 8.81 29.47 -10.32
C GLU A 53 9.36 28.05 -10.15
N LEU A 54 10.34 27.67 -10.97
CA LEU A 54 11.06 26.40 -10.82
C LEU A 54 11.79 26.31 -9.47
N HIS A 55 12.36 27.43 -8.99
CA HIS A 55 13.00 27.46 -7.69
C HIS A 55 11.98 27.26 -6.56
N ALA A 56 10.87 27.99 -6.58
CA ALA A 56 9.79 27.84 -5.63
C ALA A 56 9.20 26.41 -5.63
N TRP A 57 8.99 25.84 -6.81
CA TRP A 57 8.52 24.45 -6.97
C TRP A 57 9.52 23.44 -6.39
N ARG A 58 10.84 23.61 -6.62
CA ARG A 58 11.86 22.71 -6.06
C ARG A 58 11.85 22.74 -4.55
N ILE A 59 11.72 23.91 -3.93
CA ILE A 59 11.63 24.05 -2.47
C ILE A 59 10.37 23.33 -1.96
N ALA A 60 9.21 23.59 -2.55
CA ALA A 60 7.95 22.98 -2.14
C ALA A 60 8.00 21.46 -2.28
N ARG A 61 8.54 20.94 -3.39
CA ARG A 61 8.75 19.53 -3.63
C ARG A 61 9.69 18.90 -2.60
N GLU A 62 10.83 19.54 -2.32
CA GLU A 62 11.81 19.02 -1.36
C GLU A 62 11.23 18.94 0.05
N VAL A 63 10.52 19.96 0.50
CA VAL A 63 9.83 19.94 1.80
C VAL A 63 8.80 18.83 1.84
N SER A 64 7.97 18.70 0.82
CA SER A 64 6.93 17.66 0.76
C SER A 64 7.51 16.25 0.77
N LEU A 65 8.58 15.99 0.01
CA LEU A 65 9.24 14.68 -0.03
C LEU A 65 9.92 14.35 1.30
N ARG A 66 10.50 15.34 1.99
CA ARG A 66 11.11 15.16 3.32
C ARG A 66 10.05 14.75 4.36
N GLU A 67 8.91 15.43 4.38
CA GLU A 67 7.79 15.08 5.26
C GLU A 67 7.21 13.69 4.94
N THR A 68 7.11 13.36 3.65
CA THR A 68 6.67 12.03 3.21
C THR A 68 7.66 10.95 3.64
N GLN A 69 8.98 11.19 3.48
CA GLN A 69 10.00 10.22 3.91
C GLN A 69 9.96 10.01 5.42
N HIS A 70 9.77 11.08 6.20
CA HIS A 70 9.61 10.95 7.65
C HIS A 70 8.42 10.03 8.02
N MET A 71 7.30 10.14 7.31
CA MET A 71 6.16 9.23 7.50
C MET A 71 6.47 7.81 7.05
N TYR A 72 7.19 7.63 5.94
CA TYR A 72 7.63 6.32 5.47
C TYR A 72 8.53 5.62 6.48
N ASP A 73 9.51 6.33 7.03
CA ASP A 73 10.41 5.81 8.05
C ASP A 73 9.64 5.38 9.31
N ARG A 74 8.69 6.21 9.75
CA ARG A 74 7.84 5.91 10.91
C ARG A 74 6.96 4.68 10.69
N LEU A 75 6.40 4.53 9.50
CA LEU A 75 5.58 3.37 9.12
C LEU A 75 6.41 2.15 8.74
N GLY A 76 7.73 2.27 8.58
CA GLY A 76 8.58 1.20 8.07
C GLY A 76 8.30 0.88 6.60
N VAL A 77 7.91 1.87 5.80
CA VAL A 77 7.78 1.75 4.34
C VAL A 77 9.18 1.71 3.73
N LEU A 78 9.41 0.79 2.79
CA LEU A 78 10.72 0.54 2.21
C LEU A 78 11.09 1.46 1.05
N LEU A 79 10.19 2.35 0.63
CA LEU A 79 10.45 3.32 -0.44
C LEU A 79 11.49 4.34 0.00
N ARG A 80 12.39 4.68 -0.90
CA ARG A 80 13.52 5.58 -0.71
C ARG A 80 13.44 6.78 -1.66
N PRO A 81 14.21 7.86 -1.42
CA PRO A 81 14.23 9.01 -2.32
C PRO A 81 14.55 8.67 -3.78
N GLU A 82 15.38 7.65 -4.03
CA GLU A 82 15.71 7.16 -5.38
C GLU A 82 14.56 6.47 -6.11
N ASP A 83 13.54 6.01 -5.38
CA ASP A 83 12.35 5.38 -5.95
C ASP A 83 11.31 6.41 -6.44
N VAL A 84 11.56 7.71 -6.20
CA VAL A 84 10.62 8.79 -6.53
C VAL A 84 10.62 9.10 -8.01
N CYS A 85 9.58 8.63 -8.71
CA CYS A 85 9.30 8.94 -10.12
C CYS A 85 7.97 9.72 -10.23
N GLY A 86 7.98 10.99 -9.77
CA GLY A 86 6.81 11.89 -9.88
C GLY A 86 6.54 12.33 -11.32
N GLU A 87 5.45 13.05 -11.56
CA GLU A 87 5.05 13.49 -12.91
C GLU A 87 6.15 14.24 -13.66
N SER A 88 6.90 15.10 -12.97
CA SER A 88 8.00 15.86 -13.55
C SER A 88 9.18 15.00 -14.04
N PHE A 89 9.32 13.76 -13.56
CA PHE A 89 10.31 12.81 -14.07
C PHE A 89 10.05 12.42 -15.53
N TYR A 90 8.78 12.40 -15.93
CA TYR A 90 8.37 12.01 -17.28
C TYR A 90 8.32 13.18 -18.27
N HIS A 91 8.55 14.41 -17.82
CA HIS A 91 8.35 15.62 -18.66
C HIS A 91 9.01 15.54 -20.03
N ASP A 92 10.29 15.21 -20.06
CA ASP A 92 11.08 15.14 -21.31
C ASP A 92 10.68 13.95 -22.22
N ARG A 93 9.81 13.05 -21.72
CA ARG A 93 9.30 11.86 -22.43
C ARG A 93 7.93 12.07 -23.05
N LEU A 94 7.21 13.15 -22.66
CA LEU A 94 5.80 13.33 -23.02
C LEU A 94 5.61 13.56 -24.52
N GLU A 95 6.42 14.44 -25.14
CA GLU A 95 6.33 14.70 -26.58
C GLU A 95 6.62 13.43 -27.40
N GLY A 96 7.70 12.68 -27.02
CA GLY A 96 8.01 11.40 -27.66
C GLY A 96 6.91 10.35 -27.50
N THR A 97 6.22 10.35 -26.35
CA THR A 97 5.07 9.48 -26.08
C THR A 97 3.91 9.79 -27.02
N VAL A 98 3.54 11.07 -27.17
CA VAL A 98 2.48 11.49 -28.09
C VAL A 98 2.84 11.21 -29.55
N ALA A 99 4.10 11.49 -29.95
CA ALA A 99 4.57 11.21 -31.30
C ALA A 99 4.48 9.71 -31.66
N GLU A 100 4.85 8.83 -30.74
CA GLU A 100 4.75 7.38 -30.94
C GLU A 100 3.31 6.90 -30.99
N LEU A 101 2.43 7.40 -30.11
CA LEU A 101 1.01 7.11 -30.18
C LEU A 101 0.43 7.49 -31.55
N ARG A 102 0.73 8.69 -32.07
CA ARG A 102 0.31 9.13 -33.39
C ARG A 102 0.83 8.25 -34.52
N SER A 103 2.06 7.78 -34.42
CA SER A 103 2.68 6.94 -35.47
C SER A 103 2.13 5.53 -35.52
N ARG A 104 1.76 4.97 -34.38
CA ARG A 104 1.31 3.57 -34.26
C ARG A 104 -0.20 3.41 -34.26
N LEU A 105 -0.95 4.38 -33.72
CA LEU A 105 -2.40 4.36 -33.64
C LEU A 105 -3.03 5.17 -34.79
N THR A 106 -2.90 4.62 -35.99
CA THR A 106 -3.44 5.21 -37.23
C THR A 106 -4.82 4.64 -37.53
N GLU A 107 -5.58 5.33 -38.40
CA GLU A 107 -6.89 4.85 -38.85
C GLU A 107 -6.78 3.47 -39.51
N ARG A 108 -7.65 2.58 -39.12
CA ARG A 108 -7.77 1.24 -39.69
C ARG A 108 -8.84 1.20 -40.76
N ASP A 109 -8.59 0.42 -41.81
CA ASP A 109 -9.61 0.07 -42.77
C ASP A 109 -10.77 -0.66 -42.06
N ALA A 110 -11.94 -0.03 -42.01
CA ALA A 110 -13.12 -0.58 -41.35
C ALA A 110 -13.63 -1.90 -41.99
N SER A 111 -13.13 -2.26 -43.18
CA SER A 111 -13.46 -3.51 -43.85
C SER A 111 -12.66 -4.71 -43.30
N ARG A 112 -11.58 -4.50 -42.55
CA ARG A 112 -10.78 -5.54 -41.91
C ARG A 112 -11.22 -5.76 -40.46
N PRO A 113 -11.65 -6.97 -40.08
CA PRO A 113 -11.94 -7.26 -38.68
C PRO A 113 -10.69 -7.05 -37.84
N ALA A 114 -10.84 -6.38 -36.70
CA ALA A 114 -9.78 -6.23 -35.73
C ALA A 114 -9.52 -7.60 -35.06
N SER A 115 -8.28 -8.04 -35.03
CA SER A 115 -7.90 -9.27 -34.29
C SER A 115 -7.79 -9.03 -32.78
N ALA A 116 -7.90 -7.76 -32.34
CA ALA A 116 -7.81 -7.32 -30.96
C ALA A 116 -8.35 -5.87 -30.86
N PRO A 117 -8.68 -5.38 -29.67
CA PRO A 117 -8.96 -3.97 -29.43
C PRO A 117 -7.85 -3.08 -29.98
N TYR A 118 -8.21 -1.96 -30.61
CA TYR A 118 -7.27 -1.05 -31.24
C TYR A 118 -7.57 0.42 -30.88
N GLY A 119 -6.63 1.30 -31.15
CA GLY A 119 -6.74 2.73 -30.90
C GLY A 119 -6.47 3.55 -32.16
N VAL A 120 -7.03 4.76 -32.20
CA VAL A 120 -6.79 5.77 -33.25
C VAL A 120 -6.56 7.10 -32.58
N VAL A 121 -5.46 7.78 -32.94
CA VAL A 121 -5.19 9.15 -32.49
C VAL A 121 -5.77 10.12 -33.49
N ARG A 122 -6.61 11.05 -33.00
CA ARG A 122 -7.21 12.12 -33.80
C ARG A 122 -7.10 13.46 -33.08
N ASP A 123 -7.05 14.52 -33.86
CA ASP A 123 -7.27 15.86 -33.32
C ASP A 123 -8.80 16.07 -33.22
N ASP A 124 -9.26 16.42 -32.03
CA ASP A 124 -10.65 16.71 -31.73
C ASP A 124 -10.74 18.06 -31.01
N GLN A 125 -11.46 19.02 -31.62
CA GLN A 125 -11.61 20.40 -31.12
C GLN A 125 -10.27 21.06 -30.72
N GLY A 126 -9.19 20.77 -31.47
CA GLY A 126 -7.86 21.28 -31.24
C GLY A 126 -7.05 20.50 -30.18
N ALA A 127 -7.65 19.53 -29.53
CA ALA A 127 -6.96 18.65 -28.58
C ALA A 127 -6.57 17.33 -29.26
N VAL A 128 -5.54 16.64 -28.72
CA VAL A 128 -5.12 15.31 -29.20
C VAL A 128 -5.76 14.24 -28.35
N CYS A 129 -6.52 13.36 -29.00
CA CYS A 129 -7.32 12.34 -28.35
C CYS A 129 -7.01 10.94 -28.88
N VAL A 130 -7.02 9.93 -28.00
CA VAL A 130 -6.97 8.51 -28.37
C VAL A 130 -8.37 7.93 -28.26
N PHE A 131 -8.94 7.51 -29.40
CA PHE A 131 -10.19 6.78 -29.48
C PHE A 131 -9.88 5.29 -29.47
N LEU A 132 -10.57 4.53 -28.63
CA LEU A 132 -10.34 3.11 -28.41
C LEU A 132 -11.57 2.31 -28.83
N TYR A 133 -11.35 1.24 -29.58
CA TYR A 133 -12.39 0.41 -30.19
C TYR A 133 -12.17 -1.06 -29.87
N ASP A 134 -13.25 -1.81 -29.78
CA ASP A 134 -13.23 -3.27 -29.67
C ASP A 134 -13.04 -3.95 -31.04
N GLU A 135 -13.05 -5.28 -31.03
CA GLU A 135 -12.90 -6.13 -32.23
C GLU A 135 -14.03 -5.92 -33.27
N THR A 136 -15.18 -5.39 -32.84
CA THR A 136 -16.34 -5.13 -33.67
C THR A 136 -16.41 -3.67 -34.15
N HIS A 137 -15.34 -2.90 -33.97
CA HIS A 137 -15.25 -1.47 -34.25
C HIS A 137 -16.18 -0.59 -33.43
N GLN A 138 -16.68 -1.08 -32.29
CA GLN A 138 -17.47 -0.28 -31.37
C GLN A 138 -16.56 0.43 -30.35
N PRO A 139 -16.91 1.67 -29.96
CA PRO A 139 -16.17 2.39 -28.93
C PRO A 139 -16.11 1.59 -27.61
N LEU A 140 -14.89 1.33 -27.10
CA LEU A 140 -14.68 0.66 -25.82
C LEU A 140 -15.18 1.49 -24.63
N PHE A 141 -15.13 2.81 -24.77
CA PHE A 141 -15.56 3.75 -23.73
C PHE A 141 -16.58 4.71 -24.34
N LYS A 142 -17.68 4.92 -23.60
CA LYS A 142 -18.78 5.80 -24.00
C LYS A 142 -19.13 6.76 -22.87
N ASN A 143 -19.52 7.97 -23.22
CA ASN A 143 -20.10 8.93 -22.29
C ASN A 143 -21.56 8.52 -21.94
N PRO A 144 -22.22 9.19 -20.97
CA PRO A 144 -23.61 8.90 -20.61
C PRO A 144 -24.59 9.00 -21.78
N GLU A 145 -24.28 9.78 -22.82
CA GLU A 145 -25.07 9.98 -24.01
C GLU A 145 -24.86 8.87 -25.05
N GLY A 146 -23.91 7.94 -24.80
CA GLY A 146 -23.60 6.81 -25.68
C GLY A 146 -22.53 7.11 -26.73
N GLU A 147 -22.01 8.33 -26.78
CA GLU A 147 -20.98 8.73 -27.73
C GLU A 147 -19.59 8.24 -27.30
N PRO A 148 -18.63 8.09 -28.24
CA PRO A 148 -17.27 7.69 -27.92
C PRO A 148 -16.63 8.63 -26.90
N LEU A 149 -16.05 8.06 -25.81
CA LEU A 149 -15.32 8.80 -24.81
C LEU A 149 -13.81 8.58 -24.99
N PRO A 150 -13.10 9.52 -25.66
CA PRO A 150 -11.68 9.38 -25.91
C PRO A 150 -10.83 9.63 -24.67
N LEU A 151 -9.59 9.11 -24.69
CA LEU A 151 -8.56 9.48 -23.74
C LEU A 151 -7.83 10.75 -24.26
N LEU A 152 -8.02 11.85 -23.55
CA LEU A 152 -7.38 13.12 -23.87
C LEU A 152 -5.90 13.10 -23.45
N ILE A 153 -4.98 13.28 -24.40
CA ILE A 153 -3.53 13.22 -24.14
C ILE A 153 -2.83 14.58 -24.30
N ARG A 154 -3.41 15.53 -25.05
CA ARG A 154 -2.89 16.89 -25.16
C ARG A 154 -4.05 17.88 -25.33
N LYS A 155 -4.05 18.95 -24.56
CA LYS A 155 -5.06 20.01 -24.66
C LYS A 155 -4.87 20.86 -25.91
N SER A 156 -5.90 21.62 -26.25
CA SER A 156 -5.85 22.59 -27.37
C SER A 156 -4.85 23.72 -27.16
N ASP A 157 -4.48 24.05 -25.92
CA ASP A 157 -3.43 25.01 -25.58
C ASP A 157 -2.00 24.40 -25.61
N GLY A 158 -1.89 23.11 -25.98
CA GLY A 158 -0.63 22.37 -26.07
C GLY A 158 -0.17 21.70 -24.78
N ALA A 159 -0.86 21.93 -23.66
CA ALA A 159 -0.48 21.32 -22.37
C ALA A 159 -0.76 19.81 -22.36
N PHE A 160 0.16 19.05 -21.75
CA PHE A 160 -0.04 17.63 -21.50
C PHE A 160 -0.96 17.41 -20.30
N LEU A 161 -1.58 16.25 -20.27
CA LEU A 161 -2.46 15.80 -19.20
C LEU A 161 -1.84 14.66 -18.41
N TYR A 162 -2.39 14.37 -17.23
CA TYR A 162 -1.99 13.23 -16.41
C TYR A 162 -2.07 11.89 -17.21
N ALA A 163 -2.99 11.75 -18.14
CA ALA A 163 -3.07 10.57 -19.01
C ALA A 163 -1.80 10.36 -19.85
N THR A 164 -1.17 11.44 -20.33
CA THR A 164 0.08 11.36 -21.09
C THR A 164 1.24 10.97 -20.17
N THR A 165 1.27 11.52 -18.97
CA THR A 165 2.27 11.16 -17.94
C THR A 165 2.15 9.69 -17.55
N ASP A 166 0.91 9.19 -17.36
CA ASP A 166 0.67 7.78 -17.05
C ASP A 166 1.09 6.85 -18.19
N LEU A 167 0.81 7.22 -19.44
CA LEU A 167 1.27 6.47 -20.61
C LEU A 167 2.80 6.46 -20.73
N ALA A 168 3.46 7.60 -20.51
CA ALA A 168 4.91 7.68 -20.47
C ALA A 168 5.49 6.82 -19.33
N ALA A 169 4.82 6.79 -18.17
CA ALA A 169 5.22 5.98 -17.03
C ALA A 169 5.05 4.47 -17.29
N VAL A 170 3.95 4.05 -17.93
CA VAL A 170 3.77 2.64 -18.36
C VAL A 170 4.91 2.22 -19.29
N ARG A 171 5.18 3.04 -20.31
CA ARG A 171 6.23 2.78 -21.28
C ARG A 171 7.60 2.65 -20.58
N TYR A 172 7.97 3.62 -19.76
CA TYR A 172 9.23 3.63 -18.99
C TYR A 172 9.37 2.36 -18.13
N ARG A 173 8.33 1.98 -17.39
CA ARG A 173 8.36 0.81 -16.52
C ARG A 173 8.54 -0.50 -17.30
N ILE A 174 7.93 -0.60 -18.48
CA ILE A 174 8.05 -1.79 -19.32
C ILE A 174 9.39 -1.81 -20.05
N GLU A 175 9.76 -0.73 -20.76
CA GLU A 175 10.91 -0.70 -21.66
C GLU A 175 12.24 -0.51 -20.92
N GLU A 176 12.30 0.38 -19.92
CA GLU A 176 13.53 0.71 -19.20
C GLU A 176 13.71 -0.10 -17.91
N LEU A 177 12.64 -0.35 -17.13
CA LEU A 177 12.72 -1.16 -15.92
C LEU A 177 12.48 -2.66 -16.15
N GLY A 178 12.04 -3.05 -17.33
CA GLY A 178 11.74 -4.46 -17.65
C GLY A 178 10.58 -5.06 -16.85
N ALA A 179 9.66 -4.22 -16.34
CA ALA A 179 8.56 -4.66 -15.51
C ALA A 179 7.57 -5.53 -16.30
N ARG A 180 7.20 -6.68 -15.73
CA ARG A 180 6.21 -7.62 -16.29
C ARG A 180 4.86 -7.53 -15.60
N ARG A 181 4.83 -7.00 -14.39
CA ARG A 181 3.60 -6.77 -13.62
C ARG A 181 3.63 -5.36 -13.05
N LEU A 182 2.71 -4.52 -13.48
CA LEU A 182 2.56 -3.15 -13.03
C LEU A 182 1.28 -3.04 -12.21
N ILE A 183 1.43 -2.73 -10.92
CA ILE A 183 0.34 -2.64 -9.96
C ILE A 183 0.18 -1.17 -9.57
N TYR A 184 -0.99 -0.61 -9.84
CA TYR A 184 -1.36 0.76 -9.50
C TYR A 184 -2.35 0.74 -8.34
N VAL A 185 -1.97 1.32 -7.22
CA VAL A 185 -2.81 1.39 -6.03
C VAL A 185 -3.36 2.80 -5.88
N THR A 186 -4.64 2.99 -6.20
CA THR A 186 -5.30 4.29 -6.13
C THR A 186 -6.76 4.17 -5.72
N ASP A 187 -7.41 5.32 -5.50
CA ASP A 187 -8.83 5.41 -5.17
C ASP A 187 -9.73 4.87 -6.28
N ALA A 188 -10.83 4.23 -5.90
CA ALA A 188 -11.81 3.63 -6.83
C ALA A 188 -12.42 4.63 -7.83
N ARG A 189 -12.44 5.92 -7.52
CA ARG A 189 -12.93 6.98 -8.44
C ARG A 189 -12.11 7.08 -9.72
N GLN A 190 -10.89 6.57 -9.75
CA GLN A 190 -10.00 6.62 -10.91
C GLN A 190 -10.13 5.40 -11.85
N VAL A 191 -11.02 4.45 -11.58
CA VAL A 191 -11.15 3.19 -12.34
C VAL A 191 -11.29 3.42 -13.85
N GLN A 192 -12.09 4.39 -14.27
CA GLN A 192 -12.31 4.67 -15.69
C GLN A 192 -11.02 5.15 -16.37
N HIS A 193 -10.28 6.06 -15.73
CA HIS A 193 -9.01 6.55 -16.23
C HIS A 193 -8.01 5.42 -16.43
N PHE A 194 -7.85 4.55 -15.41
CA PHE A 194 -6.95 3.39 -15.50
C PHE A 194 -7.33 2.43 -16.63
N ARG A 195 -8.61 2.13 -16.78
CA ARG A 195 -9.09 1.30 -17.90
C ARG A 195 -8.75 1.90 -19.27
N GLN A 196 -8.89 3.22 -19.44
CA GLN A 196 -8.62 3.89 -20.70
C GLN A 196 -7.11 3.87 -21.04
N PHE A 197 -6.24 4.29 -20.15
CA PHE A 197 -4.82 4.33 -20.49
C PHE A 197 -4.19 2.93 -20.56
N PHE A 198 -4.68 1.93 -19.80
CA PHE A 198 -4.28 0.53 -19.98
C PHE A 198 -4.68 0.01 -21.37
N ALA A 199 -5.88 0.30 -21.81
CA ALA A 199 -6.31 -0.08 -23.14
C ALA A 199 -5.49 0.62 -24.24
N ALA A 200 -5.14 1.90 -24.05
CA ALA A 200 -4.25 2.63 -24.97
C ALA A 200 -2.83 2.04 -24.98
N ALA A 201 -2.25 1.70 -23.82
CA ALA A 201 -0.94 1.05 -23.73
C ALA A 201 -0.90 -0.33 -24.41
N ARG A 202 -2.01 -1.08 -24.36
CA ARG A 202 -2.15 -2.34 -25.11
C ARG A 202 -2.32 -2.12 -26.61
N ALA A 203 -3.17 -1.18 -26.98
CA ALA A 203 -3.44 -0.86 -28.39
C ALA A 203 -2.19 -0.40 -29.13
N VAL A 204 -1.33 0.38 -28.49
CA VAL A 204 -0.04 0.85 -29.07
C VAL A 204 1.05 -0.25 -29.07
N GLY A 205 0.83 -1.34 -28.35
CA GLY A 205 1.74 -2.49 -28.28
C GLY A 205 2.84 -2.40 -27.23
N TRP A 206 2.81 -1.43 -26.31
CA TRP A 206 3.78 -1.39 -25.18
C TRP A 206 3.52 -2.51 -24.17
N ALA A 207 2.27 -2.70 -23.78
CA ALA A 207 1.88 -3.77 -22.88
C ALA A 207 1.43 -5.01 -23.68
N CYS A 208 2.38 -5.87 -24.06
CA CYS A 208 2.08 -7.15 -24.70
C CYS A 208 1.38 -8.13 -23.73
N HIS A 209 0.99 -9.31 -24.22
CA HIS A 209 0.27 -10.31 -23.42
C HIS A 209 1.04 -10.82 -22.19
N GLU A 210 2.37 -10.70 -22.18
CA GLU A 210 3.21 -11.08 -21.05
C GLU A 210 3.26 -10.02 -19.93
N VAL A 211 2.74 -8.82 -20.18
CA VAL A 211 2.72 -7.71 -19.22
C VAL A 211 1.33 -7.58 -18.59
N SER A 212 1.28 -7.72 -17.27
CA SER A 212 0.07 -7.45 -16.49
C SER A 212 0.01 -5.98 -16.09
N LEU A 213 -1.13 -5.34 -16.35
CA LEU A 213 -1.48 -4.00 -15.86
C LEU A 213 -2.68 -4.13 -14.93
N GLU A 214 -2.48 -3.83 -13.65
CA GLU A 214 -3.46 -4.06 -12.60
C GLU A 214 -3.77 -2.78 -11.84
N HIS A 215 -5.05 -2.44 -11.74
CA HIS A 215 -5.52 -1.34 -10.90
C HIS A 215 -6.12 -1.89 -9.61
N VAL A 216 -5.44 -1.63 -8.51
CA VAL A 216 -5.83 -2.05 -7.16
C VAL A 216 -6.50 -0.87 -6.47
N THR A 217 -7.80 -0.99 -6.27
CA THR A 217 -8.60 0.04 -5.61
C THR A 217 -8.69 -0.21 -4.11
N PHE A 218 -8.97 0.85 -3.36
CA PHE A 218 -9.26 0.79 -1.93
C PHE A 218 -10.45 1.67 -1.57
N GLY A 219 -11.16 1.27 -0.51
CA GLY A 219 -12.27 2.01 0.08
C GLY A 219 -11.83 3.13 1.01
N SER A 220 -12.79 3.74 1.68
CA SER A 220 -12.57 4.87 2.57
C SER A 220 -12.57 4.44 4.04
N VAL A 221 -11.76 5.12 4.85
CA VAL A 221 -11.78 5.00 6.32
C VAL A 221 -12.87 5.90 6.86
N MET A 222 -13.86 5.31 7.54
CA MET A 222 -15.00 6.00 8.12
C MET A 222 -14.85 6.16 9.63
N GLY A 223 -15.36 7.24 10.16
CA GLY A 223 -15.58 7.40 11.61
C GLY A 223 -16.77 6.57 12.09
N GLU A 224 -16.98 6.54 13.40
CA GLU A 224 -18.13 5.81 14.01
C GLU A 224 -19.49 6.34 13.53
N ASP A 225 -19.55 7.59 13.09
CA ASP A 225 -20.72 8.21 12.44
C ASP A 225 -20.91 7.81 10.97
N ARG A 226 -20.10 6.90 10.45
CA ARG A 226 -20.07 6.46 9.05
C ARG A 226 -19.83 7.58 8.04
N ARG A 227 -19.14 8.63 8.46
CA ARG A 227 -18.62 9.70 7.60
C ARG A 227 -17.11 9.59 7.50
N PRO A 228 -16.48 10.18 6.48
CA PRO A 228 -15.02 10.20 6.38
C PRO A 228 -14.37 10.64 7.69
N LEU A 229 -13.34 9.91 8.12
CA LEU A 229 -12.69 10.12 9.41
C LEU A 229 -12.20 11.57 9.56
N LYS A 230 -12.67 12.24 10.62
CA LYS A 230 -12.33 13.63 10.93
C LYS A 230 -11.81 13.78 12.35
N THR A 231 -11.03 14.84 12.60
CA THR A 231 -10.67 15.26 13.96
C THR A 231 -11.90 15.71 14.74
N ARG A 232 -11.79 15.81 16.06
CA ARG A 232 -12.84 16.40 16.91
C ARG A 232 -13.21 17.85 16.52
N SER A 233 -12.26 18.58 15.90
CA SER A 233 -12.49 19.93 15.34
C SER A 233 -13.12 19.94 13.95
N GLY A 234 -13.48 18.77 13.37
CA GLY A 234 -14.11 18.66 12.06
C GLY A 234 -13.16 18.69 10.86
N SER A 235 -11.84 18.82 11.07
CA SER A 235 -10.84 18.76 10.02
C SER A 235 -10.46 17.30 9.69
N THR A 236 -9.89 17.06 8.51
CA THR A 236 -9.32 15.75 8.17
C THR A 236 -8.17 15.41 9.12
N ILE A 237 -8.19 14.23 9.73
CA ILE A 237 -7.09 13.74 10.58
C ILE A 237 -5.82 13.58 9.71
N ARG A 238 -4.70 14.08 10.23
CA ARG A 238 -3.39 13.82 9.64
C ARG A 238 -2.92 12.43 10.07
N LEU A 239 -2.23 11.73 9.17
CA LEU A 239 -1.66 10.42 9.48
C LEU A 239 -0.70 10.47 10.67
N SER A 240 0.09 11.54 10.81
CA SER A 240 0.96 11.75 11.98
C SER A 240 0.18 11.79 13.29
N GLU A 241 -0.94 12.54 13.35
CA GLU A 241 -1.80 12.64 14.52
C GLU A 241 -2.47 11.30 14.87
N LEU A 242 -2.83 10.52 13.85
CA LEU A 242 -3.36 9.16 14.03
C LEU A 242 -2.33 8.22 14.66
N LEU A 243 -1.07 8.29 14.21
CA LEU A 243 0.01 7.49 14.76
C LEU A 243 0.38 7.92 16.18
N ASP A 244 0.41 9.23 16.47
CA ASP A 244 0.69 9.77 17.81
C ASP A 244 -0.37 9.28 18.81
N GLU A 245 -1.63 9.39 18.48
CA GLU A 245 -2.74 8.89 19.32
C GLU A 245 -2.66 7.37 19.54
N ALA A 246 -2.30 6.60 18.51
CA ALA A 246 -2.11 5.15 18.65
C ALA A 246 -0.98 4.81 19.62
N GLU A 247 0.16 5.50 19.53
CA GLU A 247 1.30 5.34 20.43
C GLU A 247 0.93 5.68 21.89
N GLU A 248 0.23 6.79 22.12
CA GLU A 248 -0.22 7.22 23.43
C GLU A 248 -1.18 6.21 24.08
N ARG A 249 -2.15 5.70 23.32
CA ARG A 249 -3.11 4.71 23.82
C ARG A 249 -2.42 3.39 24.16
N VAL A 250 -1.52 2.91 23.33
CA VAL A 250 -0.75 1.71 23.62
C VAL A 250 0.13 1.92 24.85
N ALA A 251 0.79 3.07 24.99
CA ALA A 251 1.58 3.39 26.18
C ALA A 251 0.72 3.37 27.46
N ALA A 252 -0.49 3.89 27.40
CA ALA A 252 -1.43 3.87 28.53
C ALA A 252 -1.81 2.42 28.91
N VAL A 253 -2.11 1.56 27.93
CA VAL A 253 -2.41 0.13 28.16
C VAL A 253 -1.22 -0.61 28.79
N ILE A 254 0.01 -0.34 28.30
CA ILE A 254 1.22 -0.96 28.88
C ILE A 254 1.41 -0.52 30.33
N ARG A 255 1.28 0.78 30.65
CA ARG A 255 1.40 1.30 32.02
C ARG A 255 0.35 0.71 32.96
N GLU A 256 -0.90 0.63 32.52
CA GLU A 256 -1.99 0.01 33.31
C GLU A 256 -1.66 -1.44 33.67
N ARG A 257 -1.17 -2.21 32.70
CA ARG A 257 -0.73 -3.61 32.94
C ARG A 257 0.45 -3.69 33.89
N GLN A 258 1.43 -2.83 33.74
CA GLN A 258 2.58 -2.80 34.65
C GLN A 258 2.14 -2.50 36.09
N SER A 259 1.28 -1.51 36.27
CA SER A 259 0.72 -1.19 37.60
C SER A 259 -0.03 -2.37 38.22
N ALA A 260 -0.70 -3.19 37.42
CA ALA A 260 -1.36 -4.41 37.88
C ALA A 260 -0.37 -5.53 38.24
N LEU A 261 0.86 -5.49 37.72
CA LEU A 261 1.91 -6.52 37.91
C LEU A 261 3.03 -6.07 38.87
N GLU A 262 3.01 -4.84 39.38
CA GLU A 262 4.08 -4.23 40.19
C GLU A 262 4.56 -5.07 41.41
N ALA A 263 3.74 -6.03 41.85
CA ALA A 263 4.13 -6.96 42.92
C ALA A 263 5.07 -8.09 42.42
N THR A 264 5.27 -8.30 41.13
CA THR A 264 5.94 -9.48 40.57
C THR A 264 7.02 -9.22 39.52
N ALA A 265 7.08 -8.01 38.92
CA ALA A 265 8.07 -7.68 37.90
C ALA A 265 8.49 -6.18 37.99
N PRO A 266 9.75 -5.84 37.69
CA PRO A 266 10.21 -4.46 37.62
C PRO A 266 9.51 -3.75 36.43
N ALA A 267 9.16 -2.47 36.63
CA ALA A 267 8.60 -1.64 35.58
C ALA A 267 9.61 -1.44 34.43
N LEU A 268 9.14 -1.41 33.20
CA LEU A 268 9.98 -1.08 32.04
C LEU A 268 10.49 0.37 32.15
N PRO A 269 11.75 0.63 31.79
CA PRO A 269 12.25 1.99 31.61
C PRO A 269 11.36 2.76 30.63
N GLU A 270 11.14 4.07 30.88
CA GLU A 270 10.24 4.89 30.07
C GLU A 270 10.61 4.93 28.57
N GLU A 271 11.92 4.89 28.25
CA GLU A 271 12.39 4.87 26.86
C GLU A 271 12.04 3.54 26.16
N GLU A 272 12.19 2.42 26.88
CA GLU A 272 11.84 1.09 26.37
C GLU A 272 10.30 0.99 26.19
N LEU A 273 9.53 1.50 27.14
CA LEU A 273 8.08 1.59 27.06
C LEU A 273 7.64 2.39 25.82
N ARG A 274 8.22 3.57 25.58
CA ARG A 274 7.92 4.38 24.41
C ARG A 274 8.29 3.70 23.10
N THR A 275 9.43 3.03 23.06
CA THR A 275 9.86 2.26 21.89
C THR A 275 8.88 1.13 21.56
N LEU A 276 8.44 0.42 22.60
CA LEU A 276 7.46 -0.65 22.48
C LEU A 276 6.09 -0.10 22.06
N ALA A 277 5.63 0.97 22.70
CA ALA A 277 4.36 1.61 22.39
C ALA A 277 4.30 2.11 20.93
N ARG A 278 5.39 2.71 20.46
CA ARG A 278 5.53 3.12 19.06
C ARG A 278 5.41 1.92 18.11
N ALA A 279 6.15 0.86 18.35
CA ALA A 279 6.15 -0.31 17.50
C ALA A 279 4.76 -0.98 17.45
N ILE A 280 4.09 -1.12 18.59
CA ILE A 280 2.73 -1.70 18.68
C ILE A 280 1.69 -0.74 18.10
N GLY A 281 1.80 0.58 18.34
CA GLY A 281 0.87 1.59 17.81
C GLY A 281 0.87 1.64 16.29
N VAL A 282 2.06 1.67 15.68
CA VAL A 282 2.20 1.59 14.21
C VAL A 282 1.63 0.28 13.68
N ALA A 283 1.95 -0.85 14.31
CA ALA A 283 1.42 -2.16 13.95
C ALA A 283 -0.11 -2.19 14.00
N ALA A 284 -0.70 -1.60 15.05
CA ALA A 284 -2.14 -1.56 15.25
C ALA A 284 -2.85 -0.76 14.14
N VAL A 285 -2.33 0.40 13.76
CA VAL A 285 -2.87 1.21 12.64
C VAL A 285 -2.77 0.44 11.33
N LYS A 286 -1.60 -0.10 10.99
CA LYS A 286 -1.41 -0.86 9.74
C LYS A 286 -2.33 -2.08 9.66
N TYR A 287 -2.42 -2.84 10.74
CA TYR A 287 -3.24 -4.05 10.77
C TYR A 287 -4.75 -3.73 10.73
N ALA A 288 -5.18 -2.65 11.40
CA ALA A 288 -6.57 -2.21 11.37
C ALA A 288 -7.04 -1.88 9.94
N ASP A 289 -6.16 -1.36 9.11
CA ASP A 289 -6.41 -1.13 7.69
C ASP A 289 -6.38 -2.43 6.88
N LEU A 290 -5.28 -3.16 6.94
CA LEU A 290 -4.99 -4.32 6.09
C LEU A 290 -5.90 -5.54 6.34
N LYS A 291 -6.50 -5.67 7.54
CA LYS A 291 -7.38 -6.79 7.87
C LYS A 291 -8.76 -6.73 7.20
N ASN A 292 -9.15 -5.59 6.67
CA ASN A 292 -10.41 -5.40 5.96
C ASN A 292 -10.23 -5.70 4.48
N ASP A 293 -11.31 -6.12 3.81
CA ASP A 293 -11.30 -6.16 2.34
C ASP A 293 -11.06 -4.74 1.82
N ARG A 294 -9.97 -4.57 1.05
CA ARG A 294 -9.56 -3.27 0.52
C ARG A 294 -10.63 -2.55 -0.30
N ASN A 295 -11.56 -3.30 -0.92
CA ASN A 295 -12.64 -2.71 -1.73
C ASN A 295 -13.82 -2.20 -0.90
N SER A 296 -13.81 -2.44 0.41
CA SER A 296 -14.89 -2.06 1.32
C SER A 296 -14.49 -0.86 2.17
N ASP A 297 -15.42 0.05 2.40
CA ASP A 297 -15.29 1.05 3.44
C ASP A 297 -15.33 0.36 4.81
N TYR A 298 -14.52 0.84 5.75
CA TYR A 298 -14.55 0.30 7.10
C TYR A 298 -14.64 1.40 8.16
N VAL A 299 -15.26 1.06 9.29
CA VAL A 299 -15.38 1.96 10.44
C VAL A 299 -14.16 1.80 11.34
N PHE A 300 -13.43 2.88 11.50
CA PHE A 300 -12.28 2.95 12.40
C PHE A 300 -12.75 3.07 13.86
N SER A 301 -12.20 2.26 14.76
CA SER A 301 -12.48 2.30 16.20
C SER A 301 -11.19 2.12 16.99
N TRP A 302 -10.89 3.11 17.81
CA TRP A 302 -9.69 3.12 18.66
C TRP A 302 -9.63 1.92 19.60
N ASP A 303 -10.72 1.65 20.31
CA ASP A 303 -10.77 0.59 21.32
C ASP A 303 -10.55 -0.80 20.71
N LYS A 304 -11.14 -1.02 19.52
CA LYS A 304 -10.95 -2.28 18.78
C LYS A 304 -9.54 -2.44 18.24
N MET A 305 -8.89 -1.34 17.85
CA MET A 305 -7.57 -1.38 17.23
C MET A 305 -6.46 -1.76 18.20
N VAL A 306 -6.49 -1.22 19.44
CA VAL A 306 -5.48 -1.46 20.47
C VAL A 306 -5.82 -2.64 21.38
N ALA A 307 -6.95 -3.31 21.18
CA ALA A 307 -7.37 -4.44 21.99
C ALA A 307 -6.34 -5.59 21.95
N LEU A 308 -6.12 -6.18 23.11
CA LEU A 308 -5.19 -7.32 23.29
C LEU A 308 -5.82 -8.67 22.99
N GLN A 309 -7.10 -8.67 22.59
CA GLN A 309 -7.86 -9.84 22.21
C GLN A 309 -8.57 -9.61 20.86
N GLY A 310 -8.89 -10.72 20.19
CA GLY A 310 -9.53 -10.66 18.87
C GLY A 310 -8.54 -10.42 17.74
N ASN A 311 -9.07 -10.07 16.57
CA ASN A 311 -8.28 -9.88 15.34
C ASN A 311 -7.58 -8.50 15.31
N THR A 312 -6.47 -8.38 16.04
CA THR A 312 -5.71 -7.14 16.25
C THR A 312 -4.20 -7.39 16.20
N ALA A 313 -3.42 -6.37 15.82
CA ALA A 313 -1.96 -6.49 15.84
C ALA A 313 -1.38 -6.75 17.23
N PRO A 314 -1.83 -6.08 18.32
CA PRO A 314 -1.34 -6.40 19.65
C PRO A 314 -1.51 -7.87 20.03
N TYR A 315 -2.65 -8.49 19.69
CA TYR A 315 -2.87 -9.93 19.92
C TYR A 315 -1.85 -10.81 19.20
N LEU A 316 -1.58 -10.52 17.93
CA LEU A 316 -0.65 -11.29 17.10
C LEU A 316 0.80 -11.12 17.58
N LEU A 317 1.19 -9.89 17.93
CA LEU A 317 2.52 -9.59 18.48
C LEU A 317 2.73 -10.30 19.82
N TYR A 318 1.70 -10.33 20.67
CA TYR A 318 1.73 -11.07 21.93
C TYR A 318 1.88 -12.57 21.71
N ALA A 319 1.13 -13.15 20.75
CA ALA A 319 1.26 -14.57 20.40
C ALA A 319 2.69 -14.92 19.93
N TYR A 320 3.30 -14.05 19.10
CA TYR A 320 4.68 -14.22 18.67
C TYR A 320 5.67 -14.10 19.83
N ALA A 321 5.56 -13.06 20.66
CA ALA A 321 6.46 -12.85 21.82
C ALA A 321 6.41 -14.02 22.81
N ARG A 322 5.23 -14.61 22.99
CA ARG A 322 5.05 -15.81 23.83
C ARG A 322 5.76 -17.03 23.27
N LEU A 323 5.69 -17.26 21.95
CA LEU A 323 6.48 -18.33 21.31
C LEU A 323 7.97 -18.13 21.51
N ARG A 324 8.46 -16.90 21.35
CA ARG A 324 9.86 -16.56 21.56
C ARG A 324 10.29 -16.81 23.02
N SER A 325 9.41 -16.52 23.99
CA SER A 325 9.67 -16.83 25.40
C SER A 325 9.81 -18.33 25.64
N ILE A 326 8.89 -19.14 25.09
CA ILE A 326 8.95 -20.60 25.23
C ILE A 326 10.24 -21.16 24.64
N LEU A 327 10.67 -20.68 23.47
CA LEU A 327 11.89 -21.12 22.81
C LEU A 327 13.13 -20.73 23.60
N ARG A 328 13.19 -19.51 24.17
CA ARG A 328 14.28 -19.07 25.06
C ARG A 328 14.35 -19.92 26.32
N GLU A 329 13.26 -20.14 27.01
CA GLU A 329 13.21 -20.97 28.22
C GLU A 329 13.59 -22.42 27.94
N ALA A 330 13.33 -22.91 26.73
CA ALA A 330 13.75 -24.23 26.30
C ALA A 330 15.25 -24.33 25.94
N GLY A 331 15.97 -23.19 25.85
CA GLY A 331 17.34 -23.11 25.32
C GLY A 331 17.43 -23.26 23.80
N ALA A 332 16.29 -23.33 23.10
CA ALA A 332 16.21 -23.59 21.67
C ALA A 332 16.66 -22.42 20.79
N ASP A 333 16.65 -21.18 21.31
CA ASP A 333 17.15 -20.00 20.62
C ASP A 333 18.67 -19.98 20.45
N ALA A 334 19.38 -20.64 21.37
CA ALA A 334 20.86 -20.72 21.35
C ALA A 334 21.35 -21.72 20.29
N GLU A 335 20.59 -22.77 20.05
CA GLU A 335 20.92 -23.85 19.09
C GLU A 335 19.70 -24.24 18.22
N PRO A 336 19.24 -23.38 17.31
CA PRO A 336 18.06 -23.66 16.47
C PRO A 336 18.20 -24.96 15.66
N ASP A 337 19.42 -25.26 15.18
CA ASP A 337 19.70 -26.45 14.38
C ASP A 337 19.58 -27.75 15.19
N ALA A 338 19.79 -27.71 16.52
CA ALA A 338 19.61 -28.86 17.39
C ALA A 338 18.14 -29.33 17.45
N LEU A 339 17.17 -28.43 17.22
CA LEU A 339 15.77 -28.81 17.13
C LEU A 339 15.50 -29.74 15.94
N TYR A 340 16.25 -29.60 14.88
CA TYR A 340 16.07 -30.32 13.60
C TYR A 340 17.09 -31.48 13.42
N ALA A 341 18.04 -31.59 14.33
CA ALA A 341 18.98 -32.70 14.30
C ALA A 341 18.28 -34.05 14.48
N SER A 342 18.73 -35.07 13.74
CA SER A 342 18.27 -36.45 13.87
C SER A 342 18.91 -37.08 15.12
N ASP A 343 18.15 -37.87 15.87
CA ASP A 343 18.67 -38.72 16.94
C ASP A 343 19.43 -39.95 16.38
N ALA A 344 19.46 -40.11 15.04
CA ALA A 344 20.13 -41.22 14.40
C ALA A 344 21.65 -41.00 14.35
N THR A 345 22.41 -42.04 14.71
CA THR A 345 23.85 -42.12 14.51
C THR A 345 24.24 -41.75 13.07
N PRO A 346 25.48 -41.26 12.82
CA PRO A 346 25.90 -40.68 11.52
C PRO A 346 25.81 -41.61 10.27
N ALA A 347 25.40 -42.86 10.43
CA ALA A 347 25.33 -43.87 9.37
C ALA A 347 23.93 -44.04 8.76
N ALA A 348 22.88 -43.42 9.26
CA ALA A 348 21.54 -43.55 8.71
C ALA A 348 21.03 -42.18 8.26
N SER A 349 21.04 -41.94 6.95
CA SER A 349 20.40 -40.90 6.15
C SER A 349 19.95 -39.60 6.88
N ALA A 350 20.42 -38.49 6.37
CA ALA A 350 20.13 -37.10 6.79
C ALA A 350 18.62 -36.75 6.77
N GLY A 351 17.82 -37.31 7.67
CA GLY A 351 16.40 -36.99 7.87
C GLY A 351 16.19 -36.41 9.25
N ALA A 352 15.56 -35.24 9.33
CA ALA A 352 15.12 -34.71 10.61
C ALA A 352 14.23 -35.72 11.34
N ALA A 353 14.36 -35.85 12.68
CA ALA A 353 13.48 -36.73 13.44
C ALA A 353 12.01 -36.35 13.22
N PRO A 354 11.09 -37.35 13.08
CA PRO A 354 9.69 -37.09 12.75
C PRO A 354 9.01 -36.22 13.82
N VAL A 355 8.14 -35.34 13.37
CA VAL A 355 7.26 -34.57 14.24
C VAL A 355 6.12 -35.49 14.70
N ARG A 356 5.95 -35.63 16.02
CA ARG A 356 4.80 -36.34 16.61
C ARG A 356 3.59 -35.41 16.67
N LEU A 357 2.44 -35.90 16.24
CA LEU A 357 1.18 -35.15 16.21
C LEU A 357 0.09 -35.99 16.88
N ASP A 358 0.32 -36.32 18.15
CA ASP A 358 -0.55 -37.26 18.89
C ASP A 358 -1.86 -36.58 19.32
N HIS A 359 -1.82 -35.29 19.67
CA HIS A 359 -2.99 -34.52 20.06
C HIS A 359 -3.68 -33.86 18.85
N SER A 360 -4.99 -33.65 18.92
CA SER A 360 -5.78 -33.00 17.85
C SER A 360 -5.34 -31.58 17.56
N THR A 361 -4.96 -30.81 18.59
CA THR A 361 -4.48 -29.43 18.45
C THR A 361 -3.08 -29.35 17.82
N GLU A 362 -2.21 -30.36 18.05
CA GLU A 362 -0.93 -30.46 17.33
C GLU A 362 -1.15 -30.66 15.83
N ARG A 363 -2.11 -31.53 15.46
CA ARG A 363 -2.50 -31.75 14.06
C ARG A 363 -3.12 -30.51 13.43
N ALA A 364 -4.02 -29.82 14.15
CA ALA A 364 -4.65 -28.59 13.66
C ALA A 364 -3.60 -27.52 13.35
N LEU A 365 -2.67 -27.28 14.29
CA LEU A 365 -1.58 -26.31 14.10
C LEU A 365 -0.68 -26.71 12.94
N ALA A 366 -0.29 -27.97 12.82
CA ALA A 366 0.55 -28.47 11.72
C ALA A 366 -0.16 -28.28 10.35
N LEU A 367 -1.45 -28.58 10.24
CA LEU A 367 -2.23 -28.35 9.03
C LEU A 367 -2.36 -26.87 8.70
N ARG A 368 -2.53 -25.99 9.70
CA ARG A 368 -2.54 -24.54 9.48
C ARG A 368 -1.21 -24.05 8.92
N LEU A 369 -0.09 -24.51 9.46
CA LEU A 369 1.24 -24.16 8.98
C LEU A 369 1.47 -24.58 7.52
N LEU A 370 1.01 -25.75 7.10
CA LEU A 370 1.10 -26.22 5.73
C LEU A 370 0.32 -25.33 4.74
N ARG A 371 -0.76 -24.71 5.17
CA ARG A 371 -1.60 -23.81 4.35
C ARG A 371 -1.00 -22.41 4.14
N PHE A 372 0.13 -22.09 4.75
CA PHE A 372 0.74 -20.76 4.58
C PHE A 372 1.02 -20.43 3.11
N ARG A 373 1.56 -21.40 2.37
CA ARG A 373 1.83 -21.22 0.94
C ARG A 373 0.56 -20.94 0.13
N GLU A 374 -0.56 -21.57 0.47
CA GLU A 374 -1.85 -21.34 -0.19
C GLU A 374 -2.34 -19.91 0.06
N ALA A 375 -2.26 -19.45 1.32
CA ALA A 375 -2.63 -18.08 1.67
C ALA A 375 -1.79 -17.05 0.91
N LEU A 376 -0.47 -17.24 0.83
CA LEU A 376 0.43 -16.37 0.07
C LEU A 376 0.12 -16.37 -1.44
N ALA A 377 -0.22 -17.53 -2.00
CA ALA A 377 -0.57 -17.63 -3.43
C ALA A 377 -1.83 -16.81 -3.74
N VAL A 378 -2.85 -16.89 -2.89
CA VAL A 378 -4.07 -16.09 -3.03
C VAL A 378 -3.77 -14.58 -2.90
N VAL A 379 -3.01 -14.19 -1.88
CA VAL A 379 -2.61 -12.78 -1.70
C VAL A 379 -1.84 -12.25 -2.92
N ALA A 380 -0.92 -13.04 -3.46
CA ALA A 380 -0.12 -12.65 -4.62
C ALA A 380 -0.97 -12.56 -5.91
N ALA A 381 -1.98 -13.43 -6.06
CA ALA A 381 -2.89 -13.40 -7.20
C ALA A 381 -3.88 -12.23 -7.11
N ASP A 382 -4.55 -12.09 -5.97
CA ASP A 382 -5.69 -11.19 -5.82
C ASP A 382 -5.31 -9.81 -5.25
N LEU A 383 -4.05 -9.64 -4.82
CA LEU A 383 -3.54 -8.41 -4.17
C LEU A 383 -4.41 -8.02 -2.96
N SER A 384 -4.81 -9.01 -2.15
CA SER A 384 -5.76 -8.88 -1.04
C SER A 384 -5.10 -9.19 0.31
N PRO A 385 -4.44 -8.22 0.97
CA PRO A 385 -3.70 -8.42 2.23
C PRO A 385 -4.55 -9.00 3.37
N HIS A 386 -5.87 -8.72 3.38
CA HIS A 386 -6.78 -9.23 4.43
C HIS A 386 -6.82 -10.76 4.50
N VAL A 387 -6.53 -11.47 3.40
CA VAL A 387 -6.42 -12.94 3.39
C VAL A 387 -5.26 -13.40 4.27
N LEU A 388 -4.12 -12.69 4.21
CA LEU A 388 -2.98 -12.98 5.09
C LEU A 388 -3.30 -12.60 6.54
N CYS A 389 -4.00 -11.49 6.77
CA CYS A 389 -4.45 -11.09 8.11
C CYS A 389 -5.37 -12.16 8.74
N THR A 390 -6.30 -12.71 7.98
CA THR A 390 -7.17 -13.81 8.42
C THR A 390 -6.35 -15.05 8.74
N TYR A 391 -5.41 -15.42 7.87
CA TYR A 391 -4.54 -16.57 8.08
C TYR A 391 -3.72 -16.46 9.38
N VAL A 392 -3.08 -15.31 9.65
CA VAL A 392 -2.26 -15.14 10.85
C VAL A 392 -3.08 -15.10 12.13
N TYR A 393 -4.29 -14.56 12.06
CA TYR A 393 -5.25 -14.61 13.16
C TYR A 393 -5.65 -16.05 13.50
N ASP A 394 -6.05 -16.81 12.49
CA ASP A 394 -6.39 -18.22 12.67
C ASP A 394 -5.21 -19.06 13.17
N LEU A 395 -4.00 -18.81 12.65
CA LEU A 395 -2.78 -19.48 13.14
C LEU A 395 -2.55 -19.18 14.62
N SER A 396 -2.76 -17.92 15.04
CA SER A 396 -2.61 -17.52 16.43
C SER A 396 -3.68 -18.14 17.34
N ALA A 397 -4.90 -18.34 16.83
CA ALA A 397 -5.96 -19.04 17.55
C ALA A 397 -5.66 -20.54 17.71
N ASP A 398 -5.24 -21.21 16.63
CA ASP A 398 -4.82 -22.63 16.68
C ASP A 398 -3.61 -22.81 17.63
N LEU A 399 -2.69 -21.86 17.65
CA LEU A 399 -1.55 -21.83 18.54
C LEU A 399 -1.97 -21.72 20.01
N THR A 400 -2.93 -20.87 20.32
CA THR A 400 -3.47 -20.71 21.68
C THR A 400 -4.08 -22.02 22.17
N GLN A 401 -4.91 -22.66 21.36
CA GLN A 401 -5.52 -23.96 21.67
C GLN A 401 -4.47 -25.07 21.86
N PHE A 402 -3.44 -25.08 21.01
CA PHE A 402 -2.32 -26.01 21.12
C PHE A 402 -1.57 -25.80 22.46
N TYR A 403 -1.24 -24.56 22.80
CA TYR A 403 -0.49 -24.25 24.01
C TYR A 403 -1.25 -24.61 25.31
N GLU A 404 -2.55 -24.39 25.31
CA GLU A 404 -3.42 -24.73 26.46
C GLU A 404 -3.55 -26.24 26.65
N ALA A 405 -3.69 -26.99 25.56
CA ALA A 405 -3.89 -28.44 25.59
C ALA A 405 -2.58 -29.26 25.70
N CYS A 406 -1.47 -28.72 25.20
CA CYS A 406 -0.21 -29.42 25.02
C CYS A 406 0.95 -28.69 25.72
N PRO A 407 1.21 -28.94 27.03
CA PRO A 407 2.36 -28.35 27.72
C PRO A 407 3.67 -28.62 26.98
N VAL A 408 4.37 -27.55 26.55
CA VAL A 408 5.59 -27.66 25.73
C VAL A 408 6.82 -27.97 26.62
N LEU A 409 7.07 -27.11 27.60
CA LEU A 409 8.22 -27.23 28.48
C LEU A 409 8.13 -28.42 29.45
N LYS A 410 6.90 -28.76 29.86
CA LYS A 410 6.55 -29.86 30.75
C LYS A 410 5.96 -31.04 29.98
N ALA A 411 6.44 -31.31 28.78
CA ALA A 411 6.01 -32.45 27.99
C ALA A 411 6.37 -33.79 28.68
N PRO A 412 5.62 -34.89 28.46
CA PRO A 412 5.79 -36.15 29.15
C PRO A 412 7.14 -36.84 28.88
N ASP A 413 7.73 -36.61 27.73
CA ASP A 413 9.03 -37.17 27.34
C ASP A 413 9.80 -36.23 26.41
N ALA A 414 11.11 -36.49 26.25
CA ALA A 414 12.01 -35.64 25.45
C ALA A 414 11.62 -35.57 23.97
N ALA A 415 11.10 -36.64 23.37
CA ALA A 415 10.74 -36.68 21.98
C ALA A 415 9.47 -35.86 21.71
N THR A 416 8.47 -35.93 22.60
CA THR A 416 7.26 -35.09 22.56
C THR A 416 7.65 -33.62 22.78
N ARG A 417 8.53 -33.33 23.76
CA ARG A 417 9.02 -31.98 24.00
C ARG A 417 9.70 -31.39 22.74
N ARG A 418 10.57 -32.14 22.13
CA ARG A 418 11.26 -31.72 20.88
C ARG A 418 10.26 -31.47 19.76
N SER A 419 9.30 -32.36 19.56
CA SER A 419 8.27 -32.24 18.56
C SER A 419 7.43 -30.96 18.74
N ARG A 420 7.00 -30.67 19.98
CA ARG A 420 6.23 -29.45 20.31
C ARG A 420 7.07 -28.18 20.15
N LEU A 421 8.34 -28.21 20.51
CA LEU A 421 9.25 -27.08 20.26
C LEU A 421 9.43 -26.80 18.77
N ARG A 422 9.48 -27.81 17.91
CA ARG A 422 9.50 -27.64 16.46
C ARG A 422 8.24 -26.95 15.92
N LEU A 423 7.07 -27.34 16.42
CA LEU A 423 5.82 -26.68 16.07
C LEU A 423 5.83 -25.21 16.52
N CYS A 424 6.34 -24.92 17.73
CA CYS A 424 6.51 -23.55 18.21
C CYS A 424 7.45 -22.73 17.32
N ASP A 425 8.61 -23.30 16.94
CA ASP A 425 9.58 -22.61 16.09
C ASP A 425 9.02 -22.35 14.68
N LEU A 426 8.39 -23.33 14.06
CA LEU A 426 7.74 -23.16 12.77
C LEU A 426 6.62 -22.12 12.83
N ALA A 427 5.80 -22.11 13.88
CA ALA A 427 4.76 -21.12 14.09
C ALA A 427 5.37 -19.70 14.28
N ALA A 428 6.45 -19.58 15.08
CA ALA A 428 7.12 -18.31 15.28
C ALA A 428 7.71 -17.75 13.98
N ARG A 429 8.38 -18.57 13.19
CA ARG A 429 8.91 -18.15 11.87
C ARG A 429 7.80 -17.75 10.90
N THR A 430 6.72 -18.53 10.87
CA THR A 430 5.57 -18.24 10.00
C THR A 430 4.89 -16.93 10.40
N LEU A 431 4.63 -16.72 11.69
CA LEU A 431 4.05 -15.47 12.20
C LEU A 431 4.97 -14.28 11.90
N ARG A 432 6.28 -14.42 12.15
CA ARG A 432 7.25 -13.35 11.86
C ARG A 432 7.23 -12.98 10.40
N LEU A 433 7.38 -13.96 9.51
CA LEU A 433 7.38 -13.72 8.06
C LEU A 433 6.07 -13.10 7.57
N ALA A 434 4.93 -13.59 8.07
CA ALA A 434 3.64 -13.05 7.69
C ALA A 434 3.44 -11.60 8.19
N LEU A 435 3.88 -11.28 9.41
CA LEU A 435 3.88 -9.90 9.92
C LEU A 435 4.80 -8.99 9.10
N GLU A 436 6.01 -9.46 8.77
CA GLU A 436 6.95 -8.71 7.92
C GLU A 436 6.37 -8.44 6.53
N LEU A 437 5.67 -9.41 5.91
CA LEU A 437 4.98 -9.24 4.63
C LEU A 437 3.82 -8.23 4.72
N LEU A 438 3.19 -8.08 5.89
CA LEU A 438 2.21 -7.03 6.17
C LEU A 438 2.88 -5.68 6.54
N GLY A 439 4.21 -5.60 6.49
CA GLY A 439 4.98 -4.43 6.89
C GLY A 439 4.92 -4.16 8.40
N ILE A 440 4.67 -5.17 9.21
CA ILE A 440 4.59 -5.10 10.67
C ILE A 440 5.84 -5.72 11.27
N ARG A 441 6.56 -4.96 12.08
CA ARG A 441 7.73 -5.46 12.79
C ARG A 441 7.32 -6.41 13.91
N ALA A 442 7.82 -7.63 13.89
CA ALA A 442 7.63 -8.58 14.97
C ALA A 442 8.43 -8.16 16.22
N ILE A 443 7.85 -8.33 17.41
CA ILE A 443 8.42 -7.90 18.70
C ILE A 443 8.67 -9.15 19.56
N GLU A 444 9.92 -9.35 19.96
CA GLU A 444 10.29 -10.58 20.67
C GLU A 444 9.96 -10.57 22.18
N ARG A 445 9.73 -9.40 22.77
CA ARG A 445 9.38 -9.21 24.18
C ARG A 445 8.36 -8.11 24.31
N ILE A 446 7.27 -8.39 24.99
CA ILE A 446 6.18 -7.44 25.29
C ILE A 446 5.87 -7.54 26.79
#